data_62cbd78d924d62f8d5e29e9c51de8b3b
#
_entry.id   62cbd78d924d62f8d5e29e9c51de8b3b
#
_cell.length_a   1.000
_cell.length_b   1.000
_cell.length_c   1.000
_cell.angle_alpha   90.00
_cell.angle_beta   90.00
_cell.angle_gamma   90.00
#
_symmetry.space_group_name_H-M   'P 1'
#
loop_
_entity.id
_entity.type
_entity.pdbx_description
1 polymer ?
#
loop_
_entity_poly.entity_id
_entity_poly.type
_entity_poly.pdbx_seq_one_letter_code
_entity_poly.pdbx_strand_id
1 'polypeptide(L)'
;ERAASQPKVNMSLRTGETFRLKDLLYALMLQSCNDAAVAIAEAVAGSVEEFCWLMNMKAVSLGAVQTHFATPNGLDREDHYSTAVDMALISRYVLGNEEAMAILKTPSYTIAKDAVNSRSVSLVNKNPLLTSYAGAIGGKTGFTAKAGLCLVGMAQKDGVTLIAVVLGAGWPPHSTYRVRDCQKLFEYAFTRYRFASLPVSERDTGEPVEVHNGRKDRVSTCVSGEAEYYLCEEDLWELEYDLPYVVEAPVRKGQVLGSAALCINGQAVAYLAVTAAEDVPRRTWLDYFKQLLQEDQVWNACKSLWPTAASVLGASVKNGLPQDG
;
A
#
# COMPACT_ATOMS: atom_id res chain seq x y z
N GLU A 1 2.05 -16.63 -37.85
CA GLU A 1 2.67 -17.97 -38.00
C GLU A 1 3.17 -18.48 -36.63
N ARG A 2 3.94 -17.70 -35.86
CA ARG A 2 4.49 -18.10 -34.55
C ARG A 2 3.38 -18.48 -33.57
N ALA A 3 2.28 -17.71 -33.49
CA ALA A 3 1.13 -18.04 -32.66
C ALA A 3 0.52 -19.39 -33.04
N ALA A 4 0.30 -19.65 -34.34
CA ALA A 4 -0.29 -20.89 -34.82
C ALA A 4 0.57 -22.15 -34.58
N SER A 5 1.88 -22.00 -34.34
CA SER A 5 2.82 -23.09 -34.04
C SER A 5 2.91 -23.44 -32.53
N GLN A 6 2.19 -22.75 -31.68
CA GLN A 6 2.29 -22.99 -30.25
C GLN A 6 1.76 -24.36 -29.80
N PRO A 7 2.42 -25.02 -28.83
CA PRO A 7 2.00 -26.30 -28.31
C PRO A 7 0.65 -26.20 -27.56
N LYS A 8 0.00 -27.36 -27.37
CA LYS A 8 -1.20 -27.43 -26.50
C LYS A 8 -0.86 -26.97 -25.05
N VAL A 9 -1.70 -26.26 -24.36
CA VAL A 9 -3.11 -25.95 -24.64
C VAL A 9 -3.20 -24.76 -25.61
N ASN A 10 -4.08 -24.84 -26.61
CA ASN A 10 -4.28 -23.78 -27.58
C ASN A 10 -5.71 -23.83 -28.12
N MET A 11 -6.18 -22.77 -28.76
CA MET A 11 -7.45 -22.72 -29.48
C MET A 11 -7.31 -23.11 -30.94
N SER A 12 -6.13 -23.62 -31.36
CA SER A 12 -5.77 -24.04 -32.72
C SER A 12 -5.93 -22.91 -33.74
N LEU A 13 -5.30 -21.76 -33.44
CA LEU A 13 -5.22 -20.65 -34.37
C LEU A 13 -4.51 -21.05 -35.67
N ARG A 14 -5.01 -20.53 -36.79
CA ARG A 14 -4.44 -20.76 -38.12
C ARG A 14 -3.91 -19.45 -38.68
N THR A 15 -2.86 -19.51 -39.46
CA THR A 15 -2.34 -18.37 -40.20
C THR A 15 -3.43 -17.74 -41.06
N GLY A 16 -3.63 -16.42 -40.94
CA GLY A 16 -4.67 -15.69 -41.66
C GLY A 16 -6.03 -15.59 -40.94
N GLU A 17 -6.25 -16.34 -39.84
CA GLU A 17 -7.44 -16.11 -39.01
C GLU A 17 -7.34 -14.77 -38.25
N THR A 18 -8.48 -14.13 -38.07
CA THR A 18 -8.64 -12.90 -37.30
C THR A 18 -9.56 -13.13 -36.11
N PHE A 19 -9.23 -12.46 -34.99
CA PHE A 19 -10.05 -12.45 -33.77
C PHE A 19 -9.91 -11.09 -33.07
N ARG A 20 -10.94 -10.68 -32.35
CA ARG A 20 -10.84 -9.50 -31.47
C ARG A 20 -9.86 -9.76 -30.35
N LEU A 21 -9.10 -8.75 -29.97
CA LEU A 21 -8.18 -8.82 -28.82
C LEU A 21 -8.90 -9.30 -27.55
N LYS A 22 -10.11 -8.78 -27.28
CA LYS A 22 -10.93 -9.18 -26.13
C LYS A 22 -11.26 -10.68 -26.15
N ASP A 23 -11.58 -11.23 -27.30
CA ASP A 23 -11.90 -12.66 -27.44
C ASP A 23 -10.67 -13.55 -27.23
N LEU A 24 -9.50 -13.10 -27.67
CA LEU A 24 -8.23 -13.76 -27.37
C LEU A 24 -7.87 -13.70 -25.87
N LEU A 25 -8.20 -12.59 -25.18
CA LEU A 25 -8.04 -12.49 -23.73
C LEU A 25 -8.93 -13.50 -22.99
N TYR A 26 -10.17 -13.70 -23.41
CA TYR A 26 -11.02 -14.78 -22.87
C TYR A 26 -10.38 -16.16 -23.10
N ALA A 27 -9.85 -16.44 -24.28
CA ALA A 27 -9.19 -17.72 -24.56
C ALA A 27 -7.95 -17.93 -23.69
N LEU A 28 -7.14 -16.89 -23.51
CA LEU A 28 -5.96 -16.91 -22.64
C LEU A 28 -6.35 -17.13 -21.17
N MET A 29 -7.29 -16.36 -20.65
CA MET A 29 -7.59 -16.38 -19.21
C MET A 29 -8.42 -17.58 -18.78
N LEU A 30 -9.41 -18.01 -19.60
CA LEU A 30 -10.27 -19.14 -19.24
C LEU A 30 -9.60 -20.49 -19.49
N GLN A 31 -8.93 -20.66 -20.63
CA GLN A 31 -8.35 -21.95 -21.02
C GLN A 31 -6.83 -22.01 -21.07
N SER A 32 -6.13 -20.90 -20.84
CA SER A 32 -4.66 -20.81 -20.93
C SER A 32 -4.14 -21.13 -22.33
N CYS A 33 -4.79 -20.60 -23.37
CA CYS A 33 -4.40 -20.86 -24.76
C CYS A 33 -3.06 -20.19 -25.08
N ASN A 34 -2.02 -21.00 -25.34
CA ASN A 34 -0.66 -20.54 -25.63
C ASN A 34 -0.60 -19.71 -26.93
N ASP A 35 -1.33 -20.12 -27.93
CA ASP A 35 -1.44 -19.42 -29.22
C ASP A 35 -2.11 -18.06 -29.10
N ALA A 36 -3.14 -17.93 -28.25
CA ALA A 36 -3.77 -16.66 -27.96
C ALA A 36 -2.79 -15.70 -27.26
N ALA A 37 -1.99 -16.19 -26.29
CA ALA A 37 -0.99 -15.36 -25.60
C ALA A 37 0.06 -14.80 -26.59
N VAL A 38 0.57 -15.63 -27.49
CA VAL A 38 1.55 -15.21 -28.49
C VAL A 38 0.91 -14.25 -29.51
N ALA A 39 -0.31 -14.50 -29.96
CA ALA A 39 -1.02 -13.60 -30.86
C ALA A 39 -1.26 -12.22 -30.25
N ILE A 40 -1.63 -12.17 -28.95
CA ILE A 40 -1.78 -10.92 -28.20
C ILE A 40 -0.43 -10.18 -28.11
N ALA A 41 0.65 -10.90 -27.76
CA ALA A 41 1.98 -10.33 -27.62
C ALA A 41 2.46 -9.67 -28.93
N GLU A 42 2.34 -10.39 -30.05
CA GLU A 42 2.69 -9.88 -31.38
C GLU A 42 1.82 -8.68 -31.81
N ALA A 43 0.51 -8.72 -31.49
CA ALA A 43 -0.41 -7.64 -31.84
C ALA A 43 -0.18 -6.35 -31.02
N VAL A 44 0.22 -6.47 -29.74
CA VAL A 44 0.37 -5.35 -28.84
C VAL A 44 1.76 -4.71 -28.96
N ALA A 45 2.81 -5.51 -29.05
CA ALA A 45 4.20 -5.04 -29.00
C ALA A 45 4.98 -5.30 -30.29
N GLY A 46 4.38 -5.89 -31.31
CA GLY A 46 5.05 -6.20 -32.57
C GLY A 46 5.88 -7.49 -32.55
N SER A 47 6.35 -7.92 -31.37
CA SER A 47 7.08 -9.17 -31.17
C SER A 47 6.84 -9.76 -29.78
N VAL A 48 7.13 -11.04 -29.61
CA VAL A 48 7.09 -11.73 -28.31
C VAL A 48 8.16 -11.14 -27.38
N GLU A 49 9.33 -10.83 -27.90
CA GLU A 49 10.47 -10.31 -27.17
C GLU A 49 10.16 -8.94 -26.58
N GLU A 50 9.61 -8.03 -27.38
CA GLU A 50 9.18 -6.69 -26.94
C GLU A 50 8.04 -6.80 -25.92
N PHE A 51 7.11 -7.73 -26.10
CA PHE A 51 6.04 -7.93 -25.13
C PHE A 51 6.57 -8.43 -23.77
N CYS A 52 7.50 -9.39 -23.78
CA CYS A 52 8.16 -9.86 -22.55
C CYS A 52 8.94 -8.72 -21.87
N TRP A 53 9.59 -7.85 -22.63
CA TRP A 53 10.21 -6.66 -22.08
C TRP A 53 9.19 -5.75 -21.37
N LEU A 54 8.04 -5.48 -22.01
CA LEU A 54 6.95 -4.71 -21.38
C LEU A 54 6.42 -5.40 -20.11
N MET A 55 6.26 -6.74 -20.10
CA MET A 55 5.86 -7.50 -18.93
C MET A 55 6.85 -7.30 -17.77
N ASN A 56 8.16 -7.37 -18.05
CA ASN A 56 9.21 -7.19 -17.06
C ASN A 56 9.25 -5.76 -16.51
N MET A 57 9.13 -4.74 -17.37
CA MET A 57 9.03 -3.33 -16.95
C MET A 57 7.81 -3.11 -16.05
N LYS A 58 6.66 -3.72 -16.38
CA LYS A 58 5.48 -3.65 -15.54
C LYS A 58 5.70 -4.35 -14.20
N ALA A 59 6.30 -5.53 -14.17
CA ALA A 59 6.62 -6.25 -12.93
C ALA A 59 7.47 -5.39 -11.98
N VAL A 60 8.57 -4.81 -12.48
CA VAL A 60 9.42 -3.90 -11.71
C VAL A 60 8.64 -2.69 -11.20
N SER A 61 7.79 -2.08 -12.02
CA SER A 61 6.97 -0.92 -11.61
C SER A 61 5.96 -1.24 -10.50
N LEU A 62 5.61 -2.51 -10.31
CA LEU A 62 4.74 -3.01 -9.26
C LEU A 62 5.49 -3.48 -8.01
N GLY A 63 6.83 -3.40 -8.00
CA GLY A 63 7.67 -3.92 -6.94
C GLY A 63 7.93 -5.43 -7.01
N ALA A 64 7.51 -6.11 -8.09
CA ALA A 64 7.75 -7.54 -8.33
C ALA A 64 9.16 -7.76 -8.92
N VAL A 65 10.18 -7.52 -8.09
CA VAL A 65 11.59 -7.46 -8.50
C VAL A 65 12.28 -8.82 -8.58
N GLN A 66 11.64 -9.87 -8.09
CA GLN A 66 12.12 -11.25 -8.19
C GLN A 66 11.37 -12.04 -9.28
N THR A 67 10.96 -11.35 -10.33
CA THR A 67 10.20 -11.91 -11.45
C THR A 67 10.88 -11.57 -12.77
N HIS A 68 10.99 -12.57 -13.64
CA HIS A 68 11.40 -12.40 -15.01
C HIS A 68 10.54 -13.22 -15.97
N PHE A 69 9.89 -12.52 -16.89
CA PHE A 69 9.06 -13.12 -17.93
C PHE A 69 9.86 -13.27 -19.23
N ALA A 70 10.14 -14.49 -19.61
CA ALA A 70 10.81 -14.85 -20.87
C ALA A 70 9.83 -15.31 -21.96
N THR A 71 8.58 -15.59 -21.57
CA THR A 71 7.50 -16.00 -22.49
C THR A 71 6.17 -15.38 -22.08
N PRO A 72 5.27 -15.02 -23.03
CA PRO A 72 3.96 -14.45 -22.72
C PRO A 72 2.93 -15.48 -22.29
N ASN A 73 3.16 -16.76 -22.55
CA ASN A 73 2.27 -17.89 -22.26
C ASN A 73 2.68 -18.68 -21.02
N GLY A 74 3.83 -18.39 -20.40
CA GLY A 74 4.31 -19.07 -19.21
C GLY A 74 4.94 -20.44 -19.44
N LEU A 75 5.31 -20.76 -20.67
CA LEU A 75 6.08 -21.99 -20.95
C LEU A 75 7.50 -21.87 -20.41
N ASP A 76 8.05 -22.99 -19.95
CA ASP A 76 9.34 -23.09 -19.31
C ASP A 76 10.50 -22.53 -20.16
N ARG A 77 11.27 -21.65 -19.55
CA ARG A 77 12.58 -21.19 -19.98
C ARG A 77 13.49 -21.11 -18.75
N GLU A 78 14.79 -21.16 -18.92
CA GLU A 78 15.73 -21.09 -17.77
C GLU A 78 15.62 -19.79 -17.01
N ASP A 79 15.36 -18.70 -17.72
CA ASP A 79 15.23 -17.35 -17.25
C ASP A 79 13.76 -16.93 -16.95
N HIS A 80 12.80 -17.88 -16.92
CA HIS A 80 11.39 -17.60 -16.62
C HIS A 80 11.03 -18.00 -15.19
N TYR A 81 10.93 -17.03 -14.30
CA TYR A 81 10.70 -17.28 -12.87
C TYR A 81 9.87 -16.17 -12.20
N SER A 82 9.30 -16.50 -11.06
CA SER A 82 8.60 -15.56 -10.17
C SER A 82 8.57 -16.10 -8.74
N THR A 83 8.06 -15.31 -7.80
CA THR A 83 7.81 -15.69 -6.42
C THR A 83 6.33 -15.57 -6.06
N ALA A 84 5.91 -16.16 -4.94
CA ALA A 84 4.54 -16.03 -4.45
C ALA A 84 4.18 -14.57 -4.12
N VAL A 85 5.13 -13.83 -3.56
CA VAL A 85 4.95 -12.40 -3.22
C VAL A 85 4.78 -11.57 -4.49
N ASP A 86 5.64 -11.75 -5.48
CA ASP A 86 5.56 -11.01 -6.74
C ASP A 86 4.27 -11.30 -7.50
N MET A 87 3.84 -12.57 -7.53
CA MET A 87 2.56 -12.95 -8.12
C MET A 87 1.37 -12.34 -7.38
N ALA A 88 1.46 -12.16 -6.05
CA ALA A 88 0.44 -11.45 -5.29
C ALA A 88 0.40 -9.96 -5.65
N LEU A 89 1.57 -9.29 -5.79
CA LEU A 89 1.67 -7.89 -6.21
C LEU A 89 1.06 -7.66 -7.60
N ILE A 90 1.42 -8.51 -8.57
CA ILE A 90 0.87 -8.47 -9.93
C ILE A 90 -0.65 -8.70 -9.88
N SER A 91 -1.11 -9.66 -9.09
CA SER A 91 -2.55 -9.97 -8.96
C SER A 91 -3.33 -8.86 -8.29
N ARG A 92 -2.74 -8.14 -7.33
CA ARG A 92 -3.32 -6.94 -6.73
C ARG A 92 -3.53 -5.82 -7.76
N TYR A 93 -2.58 -5.64 -8.67
CA TYR A 93 -2.74 -4.70 -9.78
C TYR A 93 -3.90 -5.11 -10.72
N VAL A 94 -4.03 -6.41 -11.02
CA VAL A 94 -5.13 -6.93 -11.86
C VAL A 94 -6.49 -6.73 -11.20
N LEU A 95 -6.61 -6.85 -9.86
CA LEU A 95 -7.84 -6.57 -9.12
C LEU A 95 -8.41 -5.17 -9.37
N GLY A 96 -7.55 -4.17 -9.60
CA GLY A 96 -7.95 -2.80 -9.94
C GLY A 96 -8.46 -2.61 -11.36
N ASN A 97 -8.46 -3.67 -12.20
CA ASN A 97 -8.92 -3.59 -13.58
C ASN A 97 -10.25 -4.35 -13.74
N GLU A 98 -11.35 -3.60 -13.89
CA GLU A 98 -12.71 -4.15 -13.99
C GLU A 98 -12.89 -5.10 -15.17
N GLU A 99 -12.31 -4.80 -16.34
CA GLU A 99 -12.41 -5.66 -17.53
C GLU A 99 -11.67 -6.99 -17.32
N ALA A 100 -10.47 -6.95 -16.74
CA ALA A 100 -9.72 -8.16 -16.42
C ALA A 100 -10.49 -9.02 -15.40
N MET A 101 -11.06 -8.40 -14.37
CA MET A 101 -11.85 -9.10 -13.35
C MET A 101 -13.14 -9.67 -13.93
N ALA A 102 -13.80 -8.98 -14.85
CA ALA A 102 -14.97 -9.52 -15.56
C ALA A 102 -14.61 -10.80 -16.34
N ILE A 103 -13.46 -10.81 -17.03
CA ILE A 103 -12.98 -12.01 -17.73
C ILE A 103 -12.68 -13.14 -16.74
N LEU A 104 -11.94 -12.86 -15.67
CA LEU A 104 -11.52 -13.86 -14.67
C LEU A 104 -12.70 -14.51 -13.93
N LYS A 105 -13.79 -13.79 -13.73
CA LYS A 105 -15.03 -14.29 -13.11
C LYS A 105 -15.89 -15.13 -14.05
N THR A 106 -15.70 -15.02 -15.35
CA THR A 106 -16.57 -15.65 -16.35
C THR A 106 -16.41 -17.18 -16.34
N PRO A 107 -17.47 -17.96 -16.07
CA PRO A 107 -17.41 -19.43 -16.06
C PRO A 107 -17.22 -20.03 -17.46
N SER A 108 -17.89 -19.46 -18.46
CA SER A 108 -17.79 -19.89 -19.86
C SER A 108 -18.05 -18.71 -20.79
N TYR A 109 -17.44 -18.74 -21.96
CA TYR A 109 -17.58 -17.71 -22.98
C TYR A 109 -17.57 -18.33 -24.36
N THR A 110 -18.44 -17.86 -25.24
CA THR A 110 -18.46 -18.31 -26.66
C THR A 110 -18.05 -17.16 -27.56
N ILE A 111 -16.90 -17.29 -28.18
CA ILE A 111 -16.52 -16.44 -29.31
C ILE A 111 -17.46 -16.74 -30.44
N ALA A 112 -18.27 -15.78 -30.86
CA ALA A 112 -19.15 -15.96 -32.00
C ALA A 112 -18.40 -15.65 -33.31
N LYS A 113 -18.65 -16.40 -34.37
CA LYS A 113 -18.21 -16.06 -35.70
C LYS A 113 -18.96 -14.83 -36.19
N ASP A 114 -18.25 -13.85 -36.71
CA ASP A 114 -18.82 -12.64 -37.29
C ASP A 114 -17.88 -12.03 -38.35
N ALA A 115 -17.98 -10.73 -38.63
CA ALA A 115 -17.14 -10.07 -39.63
C ALA A 115 -15.65 -9.97 -39.23
N VAL A 116 -15.34 -10.08 -37.91
CA VAL A 116 -13.96 -10.01 -37.39
C VAL A 116 -13.46 -11.37 -36.96
N ASN A 117 -14.27 -12.12 -36.21
CA ASN A 117 -13.89 -13.44 -35.71
C ASN A 117 -14.10 -14.50 -36.81
N SER A 118 -13.04 -15.13 -37.24
CA SER A 118 -13.04 -16.10 -38.36
C SER A 118 -13.91 -17.33 -38.09
N ARG A 119 -14.10 -17.73 -36.84
CA ARG A 119 -14.90 -18.90 -36.44
C ARG A 119 -15.43 -18.78 -35.02
N SER A 120 -16.40 -19.60 -34.67
CA SER A 120 -16.89 -19.73 -33.30
C SER A 120 -15.98 -20.66 -32.48
N VAL A 121 -15.77 -20.30 -31.19
CA VAL A 121 -14.99 -21.08 -30.21
C VAL A 121 -15.68 -21.04 -28.87
N SER A 122 -15.97 -22.20 -28.28
CA SER A 122 -16.51 -22.29 -26.92
C SER A 122 -15.36 -22.46 -25.91
N LEU A 123 -15.37 -21.64 -24.88
CA LEU A 123 -14.36 -21.58 -23.83
C LEU A 123 -15.01 -21.86 -22.47
N VAL A 124 -14.37 -22.69 -21.65
CA VAL A 124 -14.79 -22.98 -20.27
C VAL A 124 -13.63 -22.63 -19.34
N ASN A 125 -13.94 -21.90 -18.27
CA ASN A 125 -12.94 -21.53 -17.30
C ASN A 125 -12.39 -22.74 -16.56
N LYS A 126 -11.08 -22.92 -16.60
CA LYS A 126 -10.38 -24.04 -15.96
C LYS A 126 -10.01 -23.80 -14.51
N ASN A 127 -10.46 -22.69 -13.90
CA ASN A 127 -10.24 -22.41 -12.50
C ASN A 127 -11.32 -23.09 -11.64
N PRO A 128 -11.01 -24.23 -10.96
CA PRO A 128 -12.01 -24.94 -10.16
C PRO A 128 -12.43 -24.18 -8.91
N LEU A 129 -11.66 -23.16 -8.49
CA LEU A 129 -11.97 -22.36 -7.30
C LEU A 129 -13.31 -21.63 -7.46
N LEU A 130 -13.64 -21.17 -8.68
CA LEU A 130 -14.89 -20.46 -8.99
C LEU A 130 -16.16 -21.25 -8.65
N THR A 131 -16.08 -22.58 -8.68
CA THR A 131 -17.23 -23.47 -8.38
C THR A 131 -17.12 -24.18 -7.05
N SER A 132 -15.93 -24.20 -6.43
CA SER A 132 -15.66 -24.97 -5.22
C SER A 132 -15.44 -24.12 -3.96
N TYR A 133 -15.42 -22.79 -4.07
CA TYR A 133 -15.25 -21.89 -2.93
C TYR A 133 -16.24 -20.73 -2.99
N ALA A 134 -17.09 -20.62 -1.97
CA ALA A 134 -18.03 -19.52 -1.85
C ALA A 134 -17.25 -18.20 -1.60
N GLY A 135 -17.52 -17.20 -2.44
CA GLY A 135 -16.77 -15.94 -2.40
C GLY A 135 -15.60 -15.85 -3.38
N ALA A 136 -15.28 -16.91 -4.12
CA ALA A 136 -14.28 -16.83 -5.18
C ALA A 136 -14.70 -15.82 -6.26
N ILE A 137 -13.82 -14.87 -6.56
CA ILE A 137 -14.07 -13.78 -7.52
C ILE A 137 -13.18 -13.83 -8.75
N GLY A 138 -12.24 -14.78 -8.81
CA GLY A 138 -11.33 -14.90 -9.94
C GLY A 138 -10.09 -15.70 -9.61
N GLY A 139 -9.11 -15.55 -10.46
CA GLY A 139 -7.81 -16.19 -10.33
C GLY A 139 -7.35 -16.90 -11.60
N LYS A 140 -6.15 -17.49 -11.53
CA LYS A 140 -5.55 -18.18 -12.68
C LYS A 140 -4.80 -19.42 -12.25
N THR A 141 -5.08 -20.53 -12.93
CA THR A 141 -4.32 -21.77 -12.77
C THR A 141 -3.08 -21.75 -13.67
N GLY A 142 -2.01 -22.42 -13.21
CA GLY A 142 -0.81 -22.68 -13.99
C GLY A 142 -0.34 -24.12 -13.83
N PHE A 143 0.35 -24.63 -14.84
CA PHE A 143 1.06 -25.89 -14.78
C PHE A 143 2.14 -25.96 -15.85
N THR A 144 3.35 -26.30 -15.43
CA THR A 144 4.39 -26.84 -16.31
C THR A 144 5.06 -28.03 -15.62
N ALA A 145 5.83 -28.79 -16.36
CA ALA A 145 6.55 -29.94 -15.78
C ALA A 145 7.55 -29.50 -14.69
N LYS A 146 8.16 -28.32 -14.85
CA LYS A 146 9.13 -27.77 -13.87
C LYS A 146 8.41 -27.09 -12.70
N ALA A 147 7.40 -26.26 -12.94
CA ALA A 147 6.73 -25.48 -11.91
C ALA A 147 5.74 -26.28 -11.05
N GLY A 148 5.25 -27.42 -11.54
CA GLY A 148 4.17 -28.14 -10.89
C GLY A 148 2.82 -27.41 -11.02
N LEU A 149 1.88 -27.77 -10.17
CA LEU A 149 0.52 -27.22 -10.14
C LEU A 149 0.51 -25.90 -9.34
N CYS A 150 0.14 -24.80 -10.01
CA CYS A 150 0.07 -23.47 -9.43
C CYS A 150 -1.35 -22.90 -9.52
N LEU A 151 -1.69 -22.02 -8.57
CA LEU A 151 -2.95 -21.28 -8.53
C LEU A 151 -2.74 -19.93 -7.86
N VAL A 152 -3.15 -18.88 -8.53
CA VAL A 152 -3.53 -17.63 -7.88
C VAL A 152 -5.04 -17.64 -7.71
N GLY A 153 -5.53 -17.59 -6.50
CA GLY A 153 -6.94 -17.46 -6.16
C GLY A 153 -7.25 -16.06 -5.66
N MET A 154 -8.46 -15.59 -5.95
CA MET A 154 -9.00 -14.33 -5.46
C MET A 154 -10.38 -14.59 -4.86
N ALA A 155 -10.60 -14.13 -3.62
CA ALA A 155 -11.87 -14.30 -2.93
C ALA A 155 -12.26 -13.02 -2.20
N GLN A 156 -13.58 -12.79 -2.07
CA GLN A 156 -14.13 -11.65 -1.35
C GLN A 156 -15.21 -12.12 -0.38
N LYS A 157 -15.13 -11.67 0.86
CA LYS A 157 -16.11 -11.91 1.90
C LYS A 157 -16.19 -10.69 2.82
N ASP A 158 -17.41 -10.29 3.18
CA ASP A 158 -17.67 -9.17 4.12
C ASP A 158 -16.89 -7.87 3.79
N GLY A 159 -16.79 -7.54 2.48
CA GLY A 159 -16.07 -6.36 1.99
C GLY A 159 -14.55 -6.54 1.87
N VAL A 160 -13.98 -7.60 2.42
CA VAL A 160 -12.55 -7.90 2.36
C VAL A 160 -12.24 -8.75 1.13
N THR A 161 -11.24 -8.34 0.36
CA THR A 161 -10.72 -9.09 -0.78
C THR A 161 -9.35 -9.65 -0.46
N LEU A 162 -9.18 -10.96 -0.64
CA LEU A 162 -7.93 -11.66 -0.42
C LEU A 162 -7.40 -12.28 -1.71
N ILE A 163 -6.07 -12.31 -1.83
CA ILE A 163 -5.34 -13.02 -2.86
C ILE A 163 -4.53 -14.13 -2.19
N ALA A 164 -4.71 -15.36 -2.64
CA ALA A 164 -3.90 -16.50 -2.23
C ALA A 164 -3.07 -16.99 -3.40
N VAL A 165 -1.76 -17.14 -3.20
CA VAL A 165 -0.81 -17.64 -4.21
C VAL A 165 -0.24 -18.97 -3.74
N VAL A 166 -0.49 -20.02 -4.52
CA VAL A 166 -0.01 -21.38 -4.27
C VAL A 166 0.84 -21.81 -5.46
N LEU A 167 2.12 -22.04 -5.22
CA LEU A 167 3.09 -22.44 -6.24
C LEU A 167 3.60 -23.86 -5.94
N GLY A 168 3.78 -24.68 -6.98
CA GLY A 168 4.38 -26.01 -6.83
C GLY A 168 3.59 -26.97 -5.95
N ALA A 169 2.26 -26.89 -5.91
CA ALA A 169 1.40 -27.74 -5.05
C ALA A 169 1.26 -29.18 -5.57
N GLY A 170 2.35 -29.79 -6.00
CA GLY A 170 2.42 -31.15 -6.51
C GLY A 170 2.29 -31.22 -8.04
N TRP A 171 2.23 -32.45 -8.54
CA TRP A 171 2.16 -32.80 -9.94
C TRP A 171 0.95 -33.72 -10.19
N PRO A 172 0.48 -33.89 -11.45
CA PRO A 172 -0.53 -34.89 -11.74
C PRO A 172 -0.17 -36.28 -11.17
N PRO A 173 -1.17 -37.02 -10.64
CA PRO A 173 -2.62 -36.79 -10.70
C PRO A 173 -3.20 -35.86 -9.60
N HIS A 174 -2.41 -35.27 -8.73
CA HIS A 174 -2.85 -34.53 -7.53
C HIS A 174 -3.41 -33.12 -7.83
N SER A 175 -4.22 -32.97 -8.88
CA SER A 175 -4.70 -31.67 -9.39
C SER A 175 -5.53 -30.83 -8.39
N THR A 176 -6.04 -31.43 -7.32
CA THR A 176 -6.85 -30.77 -6.29
C THR A 176 -6.03 -30.06 -5.21
N TYR A 177 -4.74 -30.39 -5.05
CA TYR A 177 -3.93 -29.86 -3.94
C TYR A 177 -3.86 -28.34 -3.94
N ARG A 178 -3.55 -27.71 -5.08
CA ARG A 178 -3.50 -26.25 -5.21
C ARG A 178 -4.81 -25.57 -4.83
N VAL A 179 -5.97 -26.18 -5.12
CA VAL A 179 -7.30 -25.64 -4.80
C VAL A 179 -7.54 -25.74 -3.30
N ARG A 180 -7.30 -26.93 -2.72
CA ARG A 180 -7.44 -27.17 -1.28
C ARG A 180 -6.53 -26.26 -0.45
N ASP A 181 -5.28 -26.07 -0.89
CA ASP A 181 -4.34 -25.23 -0.17
C ASP A 181 -4.72 -23.75 -0.27
N CYS A 182 -5.20 -23.30 -1.45
CA CYS A 182 -5.75 -21.97 -1.63
C CYS A 182 -6.98 -21.73 -0.74
N GLN A 183 -7.92 -22.69 -0.65
CA GLN A 183 -9.08 -22.62 0.23
C GLN A 183 -8.67 -22.54 1.72
N LYS A 184 -7.68 -23.32 2.15
CA LYS A 184 -7.16 -23.25 3.51
C LYS A 184 -6.57 -21.89 3.86
N LEU A 185 -5.84 -21.26 2.92
CA LEU A 185 -5.31 -19.92 3.12
C LEU A 185 -6.44 -18.89 3.28
N PHE A 186 -7.50 -18.98 2.48
CA PHE A 186 -8.66 -18.11 2.63
C PHE A 186 -9.39 -18.32 3.96
N GLU A 187 -9.68 -19.57 4.33
CA GLU A 187 -10.32 -19.88 5.61
C GLU A 187 -9.49 -19.39 6.79
N TYR A 188 -8.17 -19.62 6.76
CA TYR A 188 -7.25 -19.10 7.76
C TYR A 188 -7.37 -17.57 7.88
N ALA A 189 -7.25 -16.85 6.76
CA ALA A 189 -7.23 -15.40 6.78
C ALA A 189 -8.61 -14.80 7.14
N PHE A 190 -9.71 -15.27 6.53
CA PHE A 190 -11.04 -14.77 6.85
C PHE A 190 -11.53 -15.12 8.27
N THR A 191 -10.93 -16.14 8.91
CA THR A 191 -11.28 -16.51 10.28
C THR A 191 -10.50 -15.71 11.31
N ARG A 192 -9.21 -15.45 11.05
CA ARG A 192 -8.30 -14.88 12.05
C ARG A 192 -8.13 -13.36 11.94
N TYR A 193 -8.22 -12.82 10.73
CA TYR A 193 -8.01 -11.39 10.50
C TYR A 193 -9.31 -10.62 10.55
N ARG A 194 -9.28 -9.41 11.07
CA ARG A 194 -10.40 -8.48 11.16
C ARG A 194 -9.94 -7.06 10.93
N PHE A 195 -10.81 -6.20 10.44
CA PHE A 195 -10.56 -4.78 10.49
C PHE A 195 -10.52 -4.33 11.96
N ALA A 196 -9.43 -3.69 12.32
CA ALA A 196 -9.22 -3.08 13.63
C ALA A 196 -8.92 -1.60 13.45
N SER A 197 -9.67 -0.75 14.14
CA SER A 197 -9.34 0.67 14.28
C SER A 197 -8.28 0.79 15.37
N LEU A 198 -7.07 1.22 14.97
CA LEU A 198 -5.96 1.38 15.89
C LEU A 198 -6.09 2.73 16.62
N PRO A 199 -5.92 2.78 17.95
CA PRO A 199 -6.06 4.01 18.74
C PRO A 199 -4.82 4.90 18.57
N VAL A 200 -4.60 5.42 17.37
CA VAL A 200 -3.46 6.28 17.02
C VAL A 200 -3.82 7.77 17.02
N SER A 201 -5.10 8.11 16.80
CA SER A 201 -5.57 9.50 16.74
C SER A 201 -5.42 10.20 18.08
N GLU A 202 -4.91 11.43 18.06
CA GLU A 202 -4.67 12.29 19.23
C GLU A 202 -3.76 11.66 20.32
N ARG A 203 -3.07 10.57 20.00
CA ARG A 203 -2.14 9.94 20.91
C ARG A 203 -0.94 10.88 21.13
N ASP A 204 -0.68 11.22 22.40
CA ASP A 204 0.55 11.88 22.79
C ASP A 204 1.74 10.98 22.41
N THR A 205 2.69 11.52 21.66
CA THR A 205 3.87 10.76 21.27
C THR A 205 4.80 10.45 22.42
N GLY A 206 4.71 11.24 23.50
CA GLY A 206 5.68 11.21 24.61
C GLY A 206 7.01 11.89 24.26
N GLU A 207 7.19 12.35 23.04
CA GLU A 207 8.42 12.97 22.53
C GLU A 207 8.19 14.46 22.20
N PRO A 208 8.42 15.38 23.15
CA PRO A 208 8.25 16.81 22.90
C PRO A 208 9.39 17.34 22.02
N VAL A 209 9.05 18.22 21.10
CA VAL A 209 10.00 18.91 20.23
C VAL A 209 10.44 20.24 20.87
N GLU A 210 11.74 20.57 20.83
CA GLU A 210 12.26 21.84 21.30
C GLU A 210 11.77 23.01 20.42
N VAL A 211 11.45 24.16 21.07
CA VAL A 211 10.96 25.35 20.35
C VAL A 211 11.93 26.51 20.58
N HIS A 212 12.68 26.83 19.53
CA HIS A 212 13.57 27.97 19.54
C HIS A 212 12.79 29.30 19.52
N ASN A 213 13.16 30.25 20.34
CA ASN A 213 12.49 31.55 20.49
C ASN A 213 11.00 31.48 20.92
N GLY A 214 10.54 30.33 21.44
CA GLY A 214 9.18 30.14 21.95
C GLY A 214 9.00 30.61 23.38
N ARG A 215 7.76 31.01 23.79
CA ARG A 215 7.42 31.26 25.19
C ARG A 215 7.51 30.00 26.05
N LYS A 216 7.38 28.83 25.44
CA LYS A 216 7.71 27.53 26.01
C LYS A 216 8.92 26.99 25.28
N ASP A 217 9.80 26.29 25.96
CA ASP A 217 11.01 25.70 25.39
C ASP A 217 10.73 24.40 24.63
N ARG A 218 9.55 23.83 24.85
CA ARG A 218 9.10 22.57 24.19
C ARG A 218 7.63 22.64 23.85
N VAL A 219 7.23 21.88 22.83
CA VAL A 219 5.85 21.64 22.43
C VAL A 219 5.55 20.16 22.46
N SER A 220 4.45 19.77 23.11
CA SER A 220 3.94 18.40 23.05
C SER A 220 3.42 18.09 21.65
N THR A 221 3.57 16.85 21.23
CA THR A 221 3.17 16.40 19.90
C THR A 221 2.14 15.29 20.00
N CYS A 222 1.25 15.23 19.03
CA CYS A 222 0.26 14.15 18.91
C CYS A 222 0.20 13.63 17.48
N VAL A 223 -0.16 12.35 17.35
CA VAL A 223 -0.40 11.73 16.03
C VAL A 223 -1.76 12.17 15.53
N SER A 224 -1.85 12.56 14.26
CA SER A 224 -3.10 12.91 13.59
C SER A 224 -3.44 11.87 12.54
N GLY A 225 -4.70 11.44 12.50
CA GLY A 225 -5.22 10.52 11.51
C GLY A 225 -5.89 9.30 12.13
N GLU A 226 -6.58 8.56 11.29
CA GLU A 226 -7.17 7.26 11.62
C GLU A 226 -6.35 6.18 10.93
N ALA A 227 -6.20 5.03 11.59
CA ALA A 227 -5.53 3.88 11.03
C ALA A 227 -6.42 2.66 11.23
N GLU A 228 -7.01 2.19 10.14
CA GLU A 228 -7.76 0.94 10.09
C GLU A 228 -6.96 -0.09 9.29
N TYR A 229 -6.69 -1.22 9.91
CA TYR A 229 -5.92 -2.30 9.29
C TYR A 229 -6.59 -3.64 9.52
N TYR A 230 -6.33 -4.55 8.58
CA TYR A 230 -6.78 -5.92 8.65
C TYR A 230 -5.74 -6.73 9.42
N LEU A 231 -6.00 -6.96 10.70
CA LEU A 231 -5.06 -7.56 11.66
C LEU A 231 -5.60 -8.85 12.26
N CYS A 232 -4.71 -9.72 12.71
CA CYS A 232 -5.00 -10.82 13.60
C CYS A 232 -4.56 -10.50 15.04
N GLU A 233 -4.97 -11.36 16.00
CA GLU A 233 -4.68 -11.14 17.43
C GLU A 233 -3.18 -11.20 17.76
N GLU A 234 -2.40 -11.90 16.93
CA GLU A 234 -0.95 -12.05 17.11
C GLU A 234 -0.14 -10.93 16.47
N ASP A 235 -0.75 -10.09 15.63
CA ASP A 235 -0.04 -8.97 14.99
C ASP A 235 0.31 -7.91 16.02
N LEU A 236 1.59 -7.55 16.06
CA LEU A 236 2.12 -6.48 16.88
C LEU A 236 2.17 -5.21 16.04
N TRP A 237 1.70 -4.10 16.61
CA TRP A 237 1.82 -2.81 15.97
C TRP A 237 2.49 -1.78 16.88
N GLU A 238 3.24 -0.86 16.28
CA GLU A 238 3.94 0.22 16.96
C GLU A 238 4.04 1.45 16.07
N LEU A 239 4.36 2.59 16.68
CA LEU A 239 4.61 3.84 15.97
C LEU A 239 6.08 4.20 16.12
N GLU A 240 6.76 4.38 15.00
CA GLU A 240 8.12 4.91 14.94
C GLU A 240 8.06 6.39 14.53
N TYR A 241 8.60 7.29 15.35
CA TYR A 241 8.50 8.73 15.14
C TYR A 241 9.73 9.26 14.41
N ASP A 242 9.47 10.12 13.42
CA ASP A 242 10.49 10.96 12.77
C ASP A 242 10.14 12.42 13.03
N LEU A 243 10.79 12.99 14.05
CA LEU A 243 10.57 14.33 14.56
C LEU A 243 11.85 15.15 14.47
N PRO A 244 11.77 16.45 14.13
CA PRO A 244 12.90 17.34 14.22
C PRO A 244 13.29 17.56 15.68
N TYR A 245 14.58 17.72 15.95
CA TYR A 245 15.05 18.03 17.29
C TYR A 245 14.54 19.40 17.78
N VAL A 246 14.48 20.40 16.89
CA VAL A 246 14.09 21.77 17.20
C VAL A 246 13.24 22.39 16.07
N VAL A 247 12.28 23.24 16.46
CA VAL A 247 11.48 24.06 15.54
C VAL A 247 11.50 25.52 15.96
N GLU A 248 11.28 26.44 15.01
CA GLU A 248 11.19 27.88 15.28
C GLU A 248 9.78 28.31 15.71
N ALA A 249 9.71 29.16 16.75
CA ALA A 249 8.44 29.81 17.12
C ALA A 249 8.04 30.90 16.07
N PRO A 250 6.72 31.16 15.88
CA PRO A 250 5.59 30.57 16.59
C PRO A 250 5.21 29.18 16.03
N VAL A 251 4.85 28.25 16.90
CA VAL A 251 4.25 26.97 16.56
C VAL A 251 2.75 27.06 16.83
N ARG A 252 1.94 26.56 15.89
CA ARG A 252 0.48 26.55 16.03
C ARG A 252 -0.02 25.14 16.34
N LYS A 253 -1.04 25.04 17.19
CA LYS A 253 -1.74 23.77 17.41
C LYS A 253 -2.21 23.19 16.07
N GLY A 254 -1.95 21.89 15.84
CA GLY A 254 -2.24 21.20 14.57
C GLY A 254 -1.22 21.42 13.46
N GLN A 255 -0.18 22.24 13.68
CA GLN A 255 0.94 22.36 12.73
C GLN A 255 1.69 21.04 12.64
N VAL A 256 1.89 20.53 11.40
CA VAL A 256 2.68 19.33 11.17
C VAL A 256 4.15 19.61 11.50
N LEU A 257 4.71 18.80 12.40
CA LEU A 257 6.09 18.88 12.84
C LEU A 257 6.95 17.75 12.32
N GLY A 258 6.35 16.60 12.02
CA GLY A 258 7.04 15.42 11.53
C GLY A 258 6.07 14.32 11.11
N SER A 259 6.54 13.08 11.11
CA SER A 259 5.74 11.91 10.78
C SER A 259 5.90 10.78 11.79
N ALA A 260 4.95 9.86 11.79
CA ALA A 260 5.03 8.57 12.48
C ALA A 260 4.81 7.46 11.48
N ALA A 261 5.73 6.51 11.38
CA ALA A 261 5.52 5.28 10.63
C ALA A 261 4.71 4.31 11.51
N LEU A 262 3.54 3.88 11.03
CA LEU A 262 2.82 2.76 11.62
C LEU A 262 3.46 1.48 11.13
N CYS A 263 4.08 0.73 12.03
CA CYS A 263 4.71 -0.55 11.77
C CYS A 263 3.81 -1.68 12.25
N ILE A 264 3.60 -2.69 11.41
CA ILE A 264 2.95 -3.95 11.77
C ILE A 264 3.97 -5.07 11.60
N ASN A 265 4.25 -5.81 12.67
CA ASN A 265 5.27 -6.84 12.71
C ASN A 265 6.64 -6.35 12.20
N GLY A 266 7.01 -5.10 12.55
CA GLY A 266 8.26 -4.47 12.15
C GLY A 266 8.32 -3.97 10.70
N GLN A 267 7.19 -3.96 9.97
CA GLN A 267 7.12 -3.41 8.62
C GLN A 267 6.26 -2.15 8.60
N ALA A 268 6.81 -1.04 8.10
CA ALA A 268 6.06 0.20 7.92
C ALA A 268 4.95 0.00 6.87
N VAL A 269 3.70 0.22 7.28
CA VAL A 269 2.51 0.04 6.44
C VAL A 269 1.81 1.35 6.12
N ALA A 270 2.02 2.39 6.94
CA ALA A 270 1.51 3.74 6.69
C ALA A 270 2.39 4.80 7.36
N TYR A 271 2.23 6.05 6.92
CA TYR A 271 2.82 7.22 7.54
C TYR A 271 1.72 8.17 7.96
N LEU A 272 1.75 8.57 9.23
CA LEU A 272 0.79 9.47 9.86
C LEU A 272 1.47 10.81 10.16
N ALA A 273 0.72 11.90 10.10
CA ALA A 273 1.27 13.20 10.47
C ALA A 273 1.42 13.31 12.00
N VAL A 274 2.53 13.85 12.46
CA VAL A 274 2.71 14.26 13.85
C VAL A 274 2.58 15.78 13.93
N THR A 275 1.68 16.24 14.79
CA THR A 275 1.29 17.65 14.89
C THR A 275 1.54 18.20 16.28
N ALA A 276 1.69 19.54 16.38
CA ALA A 276 1.77 20.23 17.65
C ALA A 276 0.43 20.12 18.41
N ALA A 277 0.47 19.72 19.68
CA ALA A 277 -0.72 19.57 20.53
C ALA A 277 -1.23 20.91 21.07
N GLU A 278 -0.39 21.95 21.06
CA GLU A 278 -0.70 23.26 21.59
C GLU A 278 -0.02 24.39 20.80
N ASP A 279 -0.46 25.65 21.06
CA ASP A 279 0.19 26.83 20.52
C ASP A 279 1.41 27.22 21.38
N VAL A 280 2.53 27.53 20.70
CA VAL A 280 3.71 28.12 21.32
C VAL A 280 4.03 29.46 20.65
N PRO A 281 3.57 30.59 21.22
CA PRO A 281 3.86 31.90 20.68
C PRO A 281 5.36 32.22 20.73
N ARG A 282 5.82 33.08 19.83
CA ARG A 282 7.19 33.59 19.87
C ARG A 282 7.41 34.49 21.10
N ARG A 283 8.57 34.40 21.71
CA ARG A 283 9.00 35.32 22.76
C ARG A 283 9.06 36.74 22.23
N THR A 284 8.53 37.70 23.01
CA THR A 284 8.66 39.12 22.76
C THR A 284 9.88 39.66 23.50
N TRP A 285 10.33 40.88 23.15
CA TRP A 285 11.40 41.54 23.90
C TRP A 285 11.06 41.70 25.42
N LEU A 286 9.78 41.85 25.74
CA LEU A 286 9.32 41.91 27.15
C LEU A 286 9.49 40.57 27.87
N ASP A 287 9.35 39.44 27.18
CA ASP A 287 9.55 38.14 27.78
C ASP A 287 11.04 37.91 28.09
N TYR A 288 11.94 38.32 27.20
CA TYR A 288 13.39 38.28 27.44
C TYR A 288 13.81 39.24 28.58
N PHE A 289 13.22 40.44 28.63
CA PHE A 289 13.50 41.39 29.68
C PHE A 289 13.04 40.89 31.07
N LYS A 290 11.86 40.25 31.14
CA LYS A 290 11.38 39.60 32.37
C LYS A 290 12.29 38.46 32.83
N GLN A 291 12.79 37.65 31.90
CA GLN A 291 13.72 36.56 32.20
C GLN A 291 15.04 37.10 32.76
N LEU A 292 15.60 38.15 32.18
CA LEU A 292 16.80 38.82 32.68
C LEU A 292 16.61 39.39 34.09
N LEU A 293 15.41 39.91 34.43
CA LEU A 293 15.09 40.40 35.75
C LEU A 293 14.89 39.30 36.81
N GLN A 294 14.59 38.06 36.37
CA GLN A 294 14.40 36.89 37.24
C GLN A 294 15.71 36.13 37.54
N GLU A 295 16.76 36.34 36.74
CA GLU A 295 18.07 35.80 37.06
C GLU A 295 18.63 36.51 38.30
N ASP A 296 18.72 35.80 39.43
CA ASP A 296 19.09 36.32 40.75
C ASP A 296 20.36 37.19 40.76
N GLN A 297 21.30 36.96 39.85
CA GLN A 297 22.52 37.75 39.70
C GLN A 297 22.27 39.18 39.18
N VAL A 298 21.38 39.32 38.18
CA VAL A 298 21.06 40.65 37.59
C VAL A 298 20.17 41.43 38.56
N TRP A 299 19.19 40.75 39.19
CA TRP A 299 18.32 41.36 40.19
C TRP A 299 19.09 41.83 41.43
N ASN A 300 20.06 41.04 41.92
CA ASN A 300 20.89 41.41 43.03
C ASN A 300 21.91 42.52 42.69
N ALA A 301 22.44 42.52 41.45
CA ALA A 301 23.25 43.63 40.94
C ALA A 301 22.44 44.93 40.80
N CYS A 302 21.21 44.87 40.29
CA CYS A 302 20.31 46.01 40.23
C CYS A 302 19.90 46.51 41.65
N LYS A 303 19.65 45.62 42.57
CA LYS A 303 19.38 45.98 43.96
C LYS A 303 20.58 46.69 44.65
N SER A 304 21.80 46.28 44.37
CA SER A 304 23.01 46.88 44.91
C SER A 304 23.31 48.25 44.30
N LEU A 305 22.84 48.52 43.09
CA LEU A 305 22.95 49.82 42.42
C LEU A 305 21.77 50.77 42.72
N TRP A 306 20.70 50.33 43.42
CA TRP A 306 19.45 51.06 43.67
C TRP A 306 19.21 51.64 45.04
N PRO A 307 20.12 51.68 45.99
CA PRO A 307 19.85 52.35 47.28
C PRO A 307 19.61 53.85 47.14
N THR A 308 20.13 54.47 46.07
CA THR A 308 20.06 55.93 45.84
C THR A 308 18.86 56.35 44.96
N ALA A 309 18.29 55.50 44.12
CA ALA A 309 17.19 55.88 43.26
C ALA A 309 15.81 55.73 43.93
N ALA A 310 15.66 54.80 44.88
CA ALA A 310 14.41 54.63 45.64
C ALA A 310 14.12 55.78 46.62
N SER A 311 15.16 56.45 47.12
CA SER A 311 15.00 57.64 47.96
C SER A 311 14.57 58.88 47.17
N VAL A 312 14.83 58.93 45.87
CA VAL A 312 14.43 60.07 45.00
C VAL A 312 13.01 59.86 44.41
N LEU A 313 12.59 58.65 44.17
CA LEU A 313 11.23 58.35 43.67
C LEU A 313 10.19 58.19 44.78
N GLY A 314 10.61 57.89 46.02
CA GLY A 314 9.72 57.77 47.16
C GLY A 314 9.19 59.11 47.70
N ALA A 315 9.79 60.20 47.27
CA ALA A 315 9.38 61.54 47.71
C ALA A 315 8.33 62.22 46.83
N SER A 316 8.00 61.65 45.63
CA SER A 316 7.14 62.37 44.70
C SER A 316 5.75 61.72 44.48
N VAL A 317 5.38 60.64 45.18
CA VAL A 317 4.09 59.95 44.99
C VAL A 317 3.13 60.06 46.20
N LYS A 318 3.40 60.98 47.11
CA LYS A 318 2.48 61.27 48.24
C LYS A 318 1.80 62.62 48.14
N ASN A 319 1.27 63.00 47.01
CA ASN A 319 0.25 64.06 46.95
C ASN A 319 -0.44 64.05 45.61
N GLY A 320 -1.70 63.68 45.63
CA GLY A 320 -2.60 63.95 44.49
C GLY A 320 -3.43 62.80 43.94
N LEU A 321 -4.36 62.28 44.69
CA LEU A 321 -5.60 61.76 44.17
C LEU A 321 -6.74 62.63 44.70
N PRO A 322 -7.49 63.39 43.89
CA PRO A 322 -8.78 63.94 44.30
C PRO A 322 -9.80 62.77 44.28
N GLN A 323 -10.48 62.56 45.37
CA GLN A 323 -11.81 61.98 45.42
C GLN A 323 -12.72 62.98 44.74
N ASP A 324 -13.54 62.51 43.80
CA ASP A 324 -14.94 62.86 43.65
C ASP A 324 -15.47 62.49 42.25
N GLY A 325 -16.70 61.87 42.22
CA GLY A 325 -17.62 61.77 41.16
C GLY A 325 -17.87 60.35 40.66
#